data_5143945dc4666e8cb211a16af0c22c31
#
_entry.id   5143945dc4666e8cb211a16af0c22c31
#
_cell.length_a   1.000
_cell.length_b   1.000
_cell.length_c   1.000
_cell.angle_alpha   90.00
_cell.angle_beta   90.00
_cell.angle_gamma   90.00
#
_symmetry.space_group_name_H-M   'P 1'
#
loop_
_entity.id
_entity.type
_entity.pdbx_description
1 polymer ?
#
loop_
_entity_poly.entity_id
_entity_poly.type
_entity_poly.pdbx_seq_one_letter_code
_entity_poly.pdbx_strand_id
1 'polypeptide(L)'
;MKTIQIAIDGPASSGKSTVAKIIAKDFGYTYLDTGAMYRAATYMALKNQISPEEPSQLLELLEQYPISFGRAENGEQLVFVGDVEVTNPIRENEVTNAVSAFAAIPAVREKLVALQQEIAKQGGIVMDGRDIGTVVLPQAELKIFLVASVDERAERRYKENLSKGIETDLETLKEEIAARDYKDSHRETSPLKQAEDAIYLDTTGLSILEVVEKIKSEAQKCL
;
A
#
# COMPACT_ATOMS: atom_id res chain seq x y z
N MET A 1 -23.64 -4.78 14.17
CA MET A 1 -22.70 -5.87 13.89
C MET A 1 -21.32 -5.40 14.34
N LYS A 2 -20.50 -6.30 14.90
CA LYS A 2 -19.11 -6.00 15.23
C LYS A 2 -18.36 -5.73 13.92
N THR A 3 -17.59 -4.66 13.86
CA THR A 3 -16.68 -4.37 12.76
C THR A 3 -15.25 -4.66 13.18
N ILE A 4 -14.42 -5.10 12.25
CA ILE A 4 -13.01 -5.42 12.49
C ILE A 4 -12.09 -4.56 11.63
N GLN A 5 -10.84 -4.47 12.03
CA GLN A 5 -9.77 -3.90 11.23
C GLN A 5 -9.01 -5.05 10.55
N ILE A 6 -8.75 -4.92 9.26
CA ILE A 6 -8.02 -5.92 8.47
C ILE A 6 -6.75 -5.30 7.92
N ALA A 7 -5.61 -5.82 8.33
CA ALA A 7 -4.28 -5.43 7.87
C ALA A 7 -3.78 -6.43 6.82
N ILE A 8 -3.39 -5.95 5.64
CA ILE A 8 -2.84 -6.80 4.57
C ILE A 8 -1.47 -6.27 4.17
N ASP A 9 -0.42 -6.90 4.67
CA ASP A 9 0.96 -6.57 4.35
C ASP A 9 1.55 -7.52 3.31
N GLY A 10 2.59 -7.06 2.64
CA GLY A 10 3.31 -7.88 1.68
C GLY A 10 4.12 -7.07 0.66
N PRO A 11 4.98 -7.72 -0.12
CA PRO A 11 5.87 -7.07 -1.08
C PRO A 11 5.12 -6.43 -2.26
N ALA A 12 5.85 -5.70 -3.09
CA ALA A 12 5.30 -5.08 -4.29
C ALA A 12 4.72 -6.14 -5.25
N SER A 13 3.64 -5.80 -5.95
CA SER A 13 2.96 -6.65 -6.95
C SER A 13 2.47 -8.01 -6.42
N SER A 14 2.30 -8.19 -5.10
CA SER A 14 1.75 -9.42 -4.50
C SER A 14 0.23 -9.58 -4.67
N GLY A 15 -0.47 -8.58 -5.21
CA GLY A 15 -1.92 -8.59 -5.40
C GLY A 15 -2.74 -8.08 -4.22
N LYS A 16 -2.09 -7.67 -3.11
CA LYS A 16 -2.76 -7.24 -1.88
C LYS A 16 -3.79 -6.11 -2.07
N SER A 17 -3.49 -5.10 -2.89
CA SER A 17 -4.42 -3.97 -3.11
C SER A 17 -5.69 -4.40 -3.84
N THR A 18 -5.58 -5.32 -4.80
CA THR A 18 -6.74 -5.88 -5.50
C THR A 18 -7.62 -6.68 -4.53
N VAL A 19 -7.01 -7.54 -3.75
CA VAL A 19 -7.69 -8.36 -2.74
C VAL A 19 -8.32 -7.49 -1.65
N ALA A 20 -7.58 -6.50 -1.12
CA ALA A 20 -8.06 -5.57 -0.10
C ALA A 20 -9.30 -4.79 -0.55
N LYS A 21 -9.32 -4.31 -1.80
CA LYS A 21 -10.48 -3.61 -2.39
C LYS A 21 -11.72 -4.50 -2.43
N ILE A 22 -11.57 -5.75 -2.87
CA ILE A 22 -12.69 -6.70 -2.96
C ILE A 22 -13.23 -7.00 -1.56
N ILE A 23 -12.35 -7.29 -0.61
CA ILE A 23 -12.73 -7.58 0.77
C ILE A 23 -13.44 -6.38 1.40
N ALA A 24 -12.90 -5.17 1.25
CA ALA A 24 -13.53 -3.97 1.78
C ALA A 24 -14.94 -3.75 1.21
N LYS A 25 -15.11 -3.97 -0.10
CA LYS A 25 -16.41 -3.87 -0.76
C LYS A 25 -17.40 -4.92 -0.23
N ASP A 26 -16.97 -6.18 -0.10
CA ASP A 26 -17.81 -7.29 0.34
C ASP A 26 -18.30 -7.13 1.80
N PHE A 27 -17.47 -6.60 2.67
CA PHE A 27 -17.82 -6.31 4.07
C PHE A 27 -18.47 -4.94 4.29
N GLY A 28 -18.53 -4.09 3.25
CA GLY A 28 -18.97 -2.69 3.39
C GLY A 28 -18.01 -1.83 4.22
N TYR A 29 -16.73 -2.17 4.22
CA TYR A 29 -15.67 -1.48 4.97
C TYR A 29 -14.99 -0.39 4.13
N THR A 30 -14.34 0.52 4.82
CA THR A 30 -13.46 1.49 4.17
C THR A 30 -12.20 0.80 3.67
N TYR A 31 -11.78 1.06 2.44
CA TYR A 31 -10.48 0.66 1.92
C TYR A 31 -9.50 1.82 1.99
N LEU A 32 -8.26 1.57 2.43
CA LEU A 32 -7.17 2.54 2.43
C LEU A 32 -5.90 1.95 1.80
N ASP A 33 -5.49 2.49 0.64
CA ASP A 33 -4.18 2.25 0.01
C ASP A 33 -3.13 3.13 0.69
N THR A 34 -2.41 2.58 1.67
CA THR A 34 -1.36 3.36 2.34
C THR A 34 -0.17 3.65 1.43
N GLY A 35 0.08 2.78 0.45
CA GLY A 35 1.09 3.03 -0.58
C GLY A 35 0.78 4.27 -1.40
N ALA A 36 -0.49 4.57 -1.64
CA ALA A 36 -0.90 5.80 -2.32
C ALA A 36 -0.54 7.06 -1.50
N MET A 37 -0.59 7.00 -0.17
CA MET A 37 -0.19 8.11 0.70
C MET A 37 1.31 8.41 0.56
N TYR A 38 2.15 7.37 0.62
CA TYR A 38 3.60 7.55 0.41
C TYR A 38 3.93 8.04 -1.00
N ARG A 39 3.20 7.59 -2.02
CA ARG A 39 3.35 8.10 -3.39
C ARG A 39 2.90 9.57 -3.50
N ALA A 40 1.83 9.97 -2.83
CA ALA A 40 1.39 11.36 -2.81
C ALA A 40 2.44 12.27 -2.16
N ALA A 41 3.02 11.87 -1.02
CA ALA A 41 4.12 12.57 -0.39
C ALA A 41 5.35 12.65 -1.32
N THR A 42 5.70 11.55 -1.99
CA THR A 42 6.79 11.51 -2.98
C THR A 42 6.53 12.42 -4.17
N TYR A 43 5.31 12.42 -4.71
CA TYR A 43 4.91 13.30 -5.79
C TYR A 43 5.07 14.79 -5.40
N MET A 44 4.65 15.17 -4.19
CA MET A 44 4.86 16.52 -3.67
C MET A 44 6.34 16.88 -3.61
N ALA A 45 7.19 15.96 -3.09
CA ALA A 45 8.62 16.18 -3.01
C ALA A 45 9.25 16.38 -4.40
N LEU A 46 8.93 15.52 -5.36
CA LEU A 46 9.45 15.61 -6.74
C LEU A 46 9.01 16.91 -7.43
N LYS A 47 7.73 17.28 -7.29
CA LYS A 47 7.20 18.54 -7.87
C LYS A 47 7.85 19.78 -7.31
N ASN A 48 8.31 19.74 -6.07
CA ASN A 48 8.98 20.85 -5.40
C ASN A 48 10.51 20.68 -5.34
N GLN A 49 11.07 19.70 -6.07
CA GLN A 49 12.51 19.42 -6.15
C GLN A 49 13.16 19.19 -4.76
N ILE A 50 12.40 18.59 -3.84
CA ILE A 50 12.86 18.27 -2.49
C ILE A 50 13.61 16.94 -2.50
N SER A 51 14.83 16.95 -1.96
CA SER A 51 15.64 15.75 -1.76
C SER A 51 15.18 14.96 -0.53
N PRO A 52 15.33 13.62 -0.52
CA PRO A 52 15.10 12.82 0.68
C PRO A 52 15.96 13.22 1.89
N GLU A 53 17.09 13.89 1.67
CA GLU A 53 17.97 14.41 2.74
C GLU A 53 17.42 15.69 3.40
N GLU A 54 16.39 16.33 2.81
CA GLU A 54 15.77 17.57 3.30
C GLU A 54 14.29 17.37 3.69
N PRO A 55 13.97 16.45 4.61
CA PRO A 55 12.60 16.05 4.93
C PRO A 55 11.74 17.17 5.54
N SER A 56 12.34 18.17 6.17
CA SER A 56 11.61 19.28 6.82
C SER A 56 10.72 20.03 5.84
N GLN A 57 11.19 20.32 4.64
CA GLN A 57 10.41 21.01 3.61
C GLN A 57 9.20 20.16 3.15
N LEU A 58 9.38 18.84 3.03
CA LEU A 58 8.28 17.93 2.71
C LEU A 58 7.24 17.88 3.83
N LEU A 59 7.67 17.89 5.09
CA LEU A 59 6.76 17.90 6.23
C LEU A 59 5.92 19.18 6.29
N GLU A 60 6.51 20.32 6.02
CA GLU A 60 5.79 21.61 5.90
C GLU A 60 4.74 21.57 4.79
N LEU A 61 5.09 21.02 3.62
CA LEU A 61 4.14 20.85 2.51
C LEU A 61 2.99 19.90 2.87
N LEU A 62 3.28 18.79 3.56
CA LEU A 62 2.25 17.86 4.04
C LEU A 62 1.30 18.47 5.07
N GLU A 63 1.73 19.49 5.79
CA GLU A 63 0.86 20.28 6.69
C GLU A 63 0.01 21.28 5.94
N GLN A 64 0.61 21.98 4.98
CA GLN A 64 -0.07 22.98 4.17
C GLN A 64 -1.07 22.34 3.19
N TYR A 65 -0.72 21.19 2.62
CA TYR A 65 -1.51 20.47 1.63
C TYR A 65 -1.72 19.01 2.09
N PRO A 66 -2.69 18.77 2.99
CA PRO A 66 -2.91 17.44 3.54
C PRO A 66 -3.33 16.45 2.47
N ILE A 67 -2.89 15.21 2.64
CA ILE A 67 -3.33 14.09 1.81
C ILE A 67 -4.71 13.66 2.27
N SER A 68 -5.64 13.55 1.34
CA SER A 68 -7.00 13.09 1.60
C SER A 68 -7.48 12.11 0.53
N PHE A 69 -8.57 11.42 0.81
CA PHE A 69 -9.16 10.42 -0.06
C PHE A 69 -10.60 10.76 -0.39
N GLY A 70 -10.98 10.49 -1.62
CA GLY A 70 -12.35 10.55 -2.09
C GLY A 70 -12.76 9.23 -2.78
N ARG A 71 -13.97 9.21 -3.31
CA ARG A 71 -14.46 8.11 -4.15
C ARG A 71 -15.03 8.66 -5.45
N ALA A 72 -14.62 8.05 -6.56
CA ALA A 72 -15.23 8.28 -7.86
C ALA A 72 -16.62 7.61 -7.92
N GLU A 73 -17.42 7.96 -8.91
CA GLU A 73 -18.75 7.36 -9.14
C GLU A 73 -18.70 5.84 -9.37
N ASN A 74 -17.62 5.35 -9.97
CA ASN A 74 -17.36 3.92 -10.16
C ASN A 74 -16.88 3.19 -8.89
N GLY A 75 -16.74 3.93 -7.76
CA GLY A 75 -16.29 3.40 -6.46
C GLY A 75 -14.77 3.34 -6.28
N GLU A 76 -13.97 3.77 -7.26
CA GLU A 76 -12.53 3.84 -7.13
C GLU A 76 -12.09 4.89 -6.10
N GLN A 77 -11.02 4.59 -5.38
CA GLN A 77 -10.42 5.53 -4.44
C GLN A 77 -9.68 6.63 -5.20
N LEU A 78 -10.06 7.87 -4.94
CA LEU A 78 -9.36 9.06 -5.40
C LEU A 78 -8.38 9.54 -4.33
N VAL A 79 -7.27 10.13 -4.75
CA VAL A 79 -6.22 10.66 -3.88
C VAL A 79 -6.05 12.15 -4.18
N PHE A 80 -6.04 12.94 -3.13
CA PHE A 80 -5.88 14.39 -3.21
C PHE A 80 -4.69 14.85 -2.39
N VAL A 81 -4.06 15.92 -2.85
CA VAL A 81 -3.07 16.72 -2.13
C VAL A 81 -3.61 18.14 -2.04
N GLY A 82 -4.04 18.57 -0.86
CA GLY A 82 -4.92 19.72 -0.73
C GLY A 82 -6.19 19.50 -1.56
N ASP A 83 -6.48 20.46 -2.46
CA ASP A 83 -7.65 20.39 -3.36
C ASP A 83 -7.34 19.75 -4.73
N VAL A 84 -6.10 19.30 -4.96
CA VAL A 84 -5.67 18.77 -6.27
C VAL A 84 -5.77 17.25 -6.28
N GLU A 85 -6.52 16.70 -7.24
CA GLU A 85 -6.56 15.27 -7.48
C GLU A 85 -5.24 14.78 -8.10
N VAL A 86 -4.61 13.78 -7.47
CA VAL A 86 -3.33 13.21 -7.89
C VAL A 86 -3.37 11.70 -8.13
N THR A 87 -4.56 11.12 -8.26
CA THR A 87 -4.79 9.67 -8.38
C THR A 87 -3.94 9.00 -9.47
N ASN A 88 -3.85 9.62 -10.65
CA ASN A 88 -3.03 9.11 -11.75
C ASN A 88 -1.57 9.55 -11.66
N PRO A 89 -1.23 10.83 -11.42
CA PRO A 89 0.16 11.29 -11.30
C PRO A 89 1.00 10.51 -10.31
N ILE A 90 0.44 10.11 -9.16
CA ILE A 90 1.19 9.34 -8.14
C ILE A 90 1.55 7.90 -8.58
N ARG A 91 1.08 7.45 -9.73
CA ARG A 91 1.33 6.11 -10.29
C ARG A 91 2.36 6.12 -11.41
N GLU A 92 2.83 7.29 -11.81
CA GLU A 92 3.88 7.44 -12.82
C GLU A 92 5.19 6.79 -12.37
N ASN A 93 6.03 6.40 -13.35
CA ASN A 93 7.27 5.68 -13.09
C ASN A 93 8.23 6.47 -12.21
N GLU A 94 8.33 7.79 -12.39
CA GLU A 94 9.19 8.65 -11.59
C GLU A 94 8.84 8.55 -10.09
N VAL A 95 7.56 8.66 -9.74
CA VAL A 95 7.07 8.51 -8.36
C VAL A 95 7.29 7.08 -7.86
N THR A 96 7.00 6.09 -8.70
CA THR A 96 7.15 4.67 -8.35
C THR A 96 8.58 4.31 -8.01
N ASN A 97 9.56 4.87 -8.73
CA ASN A 97 10.97 4.61 -8.51
C ASN A 97 11.53 5.34 -7.27
N ALA A 98 11.00 6.54 -6.98
CA ALA A 98 11.45 7.35 -5.85
C ALA A 98 10.78 7.00 -4.51
N VAL A 99 9.59 6.39 -4.51
CA VAL A 99 8.76 6.23 -3.31
C VAL A 99 9.45 5.50 -2.16
N SER A 100 10.31 4.52 -2.43
CA SER A 100 11.00 3.77 -1.38
C SER A 100 11.99 4.65 -0.60
N ALA A 101 12.61 5.64 -1.24
CA ALA A 101 13.52 6.58 -0.58
C ALA A 101 12.74 7.48 0.40
N PHE A 102 11.66 8.10 -0.05
CA PHE A 102 10.82 8.95 0.81
C PHE A 102 10.09 8.18 1.90
N ALA A 103 9.63 6.95 1.60
CA ALA A 103 9.00 6.07 2.58
C ALA A 103 9.96 5.52 3.64
N ALA A 104 11.27 5.64 3.47
CA ALA A 104 12.27 5.27 4.47
C ALA A 104 12.53 6.39 5.50
N ILE A 105 12.09 7.63 5.24
CA ILE A 105 12.32 8.78 6.10
C ILE A 105 11.47 8.68 7.38
N PRO A 106 12.08 8.59 8.60
CA PRO A 106 11.32 8.37 9.83
C PRO A 106 10.23 9.42 10.08
N ALA A 107 10.52 10.71 9.91
CA ALA A 107 9.57 11.79 10.16
C ALA A 107 8.38 11.78 9.18
N VAL A 108 8.59 11.41 7.91
CA VAL A 108 7.52 11.24 6.93
C VAL A 108 6.63 10.05 7.33
N ARG A 109 7.25 8.95 7.78
CA ARG A 109 6.50 7.79 8.26
C ARG A 109 5.64 8.14 9.47
N GLU A 110 6.23 8.78 10.48
CA GLU A 110 5.52 9.18 11.69
C GLU A 110 4.25 9.98 11.36
N LYS A 111 4.39 10.98 10.49
CA LYS A 111 3.25 11.80 10.05
C LYS A 111 2.19 11.00 9.31
N LEU A 112 2.58 10.15 8.36
CA LEU A 112 1.64 9.36 7.57
C LEU A 112 1.00 8.24 8.38
N VAL A 113 1.73 7.58 9.28
CA VAL A 113 1.19 6.57 10.20
C VAL A 113 0.15 7.18 11.13
N ALA A 114 0.42 8.36 11.69
CA ALA A 114 -0.57 9.07 12.52
C ALA A 114 -1.88 9.33 11.76
N LEU A 115 -1.79 9.77 10.49
CA LEU A 115 -2.96 9.99 9.65
C LEU A 115 -3.71 8.67 9.34
N GLN A 116 -2.99 7.59 9.06
CA GLN A 116 -3.59 6.26 8.83
C GLN A 116 -4.33 5.76 10.08
N GLN A 117 -3.72 5.91 11.24
CA GLN A 117 -4.33 5.54 12.51
C GLN A 117 -5.59 6.37 12.82
N GLU A 118 -5.58 7.66 12.51
CA GLU A 118 -6.75 8.53 12.67
C GLU A 118 -7.92 8.06 11.80
N ILE A 119 -7.65 7.74 10.52
CA ILE A 119 -8.66 7.19 9.60
C ILE A 119 -9.22 5.86 10.13
N ALA A 120 -8.38 5.03 10.74
CA ALA A 120 -8.77 3.72 11.26
C ALA A 120 -9.66 3.75 12.51
N LYS A 121 -9.70 4.87 13.24
CA LYS A 121 -10.52 5.00 14.47
C LYS A 121 -12.01 4.76 14.24
N GLN A 122 -12.48 4.95 13.03
CA GLN A 122 -13.89 4.73 12.69
C GLN A 122 -14.28 3.25 12.66
N GLY A 123 -13.30 2.32 12.68
CA GLY A 123 -13.53 0.88 12.55
C GLY A 123 -13.97 0.47 11.14
N GLY A 124 -14.14 -0.85 10.92
CA GLY A 124 -14.61 -1.35 9.62
C GLY A 124 -13.70 -0.92 8.48
N ILE A 125 -12.41 -1.23 8.55
CA ILE A 125 -11.42 -0.80 7.59
C ILE A 125 -10.53 -1.97 7.11
N VAL A 126 -10.17 -1.93 5.83
CA VAL A 126 -9.12 -2.77 5.23
C VAL A 126 -8.00 -1.87 4.76
N MET A 127 -6.83 -2.06 5.29
CA MET A 127 -5.60 -1.36 4.87
C MET A 127 -4.62 -2.30 4.23
N ASP A 128 -3.99 -1.90 3.13
CA ASP A 128 -2.86 -2.62 2.58
C ASP A 128 -1.58 -1.79 2.58
N GLY A 129 -0.45 -2.46 2.85
CA GLY A 129 0.83 -1.78 2.96
C GLY A 129 2.03 -2.71 3.12
N ARG A 130 2.97 -2.31 4.00
CA ARG A 130 4.20 -3.04 4.33
C ARG A 130 4.37 -3.30 5.83
N ASP A 131 3.75 -2.49 6.64
CA ASP A 131 3.89 -2.43 8.08
C ASP A 131 2.55 -2.15 8.79
N ILE A 132 1.44 -2.52 8.14
CA ILE A 132 0.11 -2.27 8.69
C ILE A 132 -0.09 -3.05 9.97
N GLY A 133 0.14 -4.36 9.93
CA GLY A 133 -0.03 -5.24 11.08
C GLY A 133 1.04 -5.09 12.16
N THR A 134 2.20 -4.49 11.84
CA THR A 134 3.30 -4.31 12.80
C THR A 134 3.33 -2.93 13.45
N VAL A 135 2.91 -1.89 12.73
CA VAL A 135 3.07 -0.48 13.16
C VAL A 135 1.76 0.31 13.12
N VAL A 136 1.02 0.25 12.01
CA VAL A 136 -0.16 1.10 11.82
C VAL A 136 -1.33 0.58 12.65
N LEU A 137 -1.66 -0.69 12.51
CA LEU A 137 -2.78 -1.37 13.19
C LEU A 137 -2.27 -2.60 13.95
N PRO A 138 -1.42 -2.43 14.98
CA PRO A 138 -0.84 -3.55 15.71
C PRO A 138 -1.88 -4.37 16.50
N GLN A 139 -3.09 -3.83 16.66
CA GLN A 139 -4.22 -4.49 17.32
C GLN A 139 -5.33 -4.90 16.34
N ALA A 140 -5.07 -4.90 15.03
CA ALA A 140 -6.05 -5.36 14.04
C ALA A 140 -6.48 -6.79 14.33
N GLU A 141 -7.79 -7.06 14.27
CA GLU A 141 -8.37 -8.39 14.54
C GLU A 141 -7.95 -9.41 13.50
N LEU A 142 -7.65 -8.98 12.28
CA LEU A 142 -7.12 -9.85 11.24
C LEU A 142 -5.89 -9.22 10.59
N LYS A 143 -4.79 -9.97 10.60
CA LYS A 143 -3.55 -9.58 9.92
C LYS A 143 -3.17 -10.66 8.92
N ILE A 144 -2.91 -10.25 7.68
CA ILE A 144 -2.48 -11.12 6.58
C ILE A 144 -1.13 -10.64 6.09
N PHE A 145 -0.18 -11.57 5.96
CA PHE A 145 1.08 -11.34 5.27
C PHE A 145 1.04 -12.08 3.94
N LEU A 146 0.77 -11.33 2.87
CA LEU A 146 0.46 -11.86 1.56
C LEU A 146 1.71 -11.83 0.67
N VAL A 147 2.17 -12.99 0.22
CA VAL A 147 3.37 -13.14 -0.58
C VAL A 147 3.11 -13.87 -1.91
N ALA A 148 4.03 -13.73 -2.83
CA ALA A 148 4.18 -14.55 -4.03
C ALA A 148 5.63 -14.50 -4.46
N SER A 149 6.08 -15.46 -5.27
CA SER A 149 7.45 -15.48 -5.80
C SER A 149 7.75 -14.22 -6.63
N VAL A 150 9.02 -13.85 -6.74
CA VAL A 150 9.45 -12.71 -7.57
C VAL A 150 9.01 -12.91 -9.01
N ASP A 151 9.15 -14.13 -9.55
CA ASP A 151 8.74 -14.45 -10.91
C ASP A 151 7.25 -14.22 -11.14
N GLU A 152 6.40 -14.76 -10.27
CA GLU A 152 4.94 -14.57 -10.34
C GLU A 152 4.55 -13.09 -10.28
N ARG A 153 5.18 -12.30 -9.39
CA ARG A 153 4.90 -10.87 -9.25
C ARG A 153 5.38 -10.06 -10.45
N ALA A 154 6.51 -10.43 -11.03
CA ALA A 154 7.02 -9.83 -12.25
C ALA A 154 6.10 -10.12 -13.45
N GLU A 155 5.63 -11.35 -13.59
CA GLU A 155 4.67 -11.71 -14.64
C GLU A 155 3.33 -10.94 -14.48
N ARG A 156 2.80 -10.83 -13.25
CA ARG A 156 1.58 -10.02 -12.98
C ARG A 156 1.80 -8.58 -13.41
N ARG A 157 2.93 -7.99 -13.04
CA ARG A 157 3.28 -6.61 -13.40
C ARG A 157 3.48 -6.44 -14.90
N TYR A 158 4.13 -7.41 -15.55
CA TYR A 158 4.34 -7.41 -16.99
C TYR A 158 2.99 -7.40 -17.74
N LYS A 159 2.06 -8.29 -17.37
CA LYS A 159 0.73 -8.35 -17.96
C LYS A 159 -0.07 -7.05 -17.73
N GLU A 160 0.04 -6.47 -16.54
CA GLU A 160 -0.57 -5.17 -16.23
C GLU A 160 0.01 -4.05 -17.11
N ASN A 161 1.32 -3.98 -17.27
CA ASN A 161 1.99 -2.99 -18.11
C ASN A 161 1.56 -3.13 -19.58
N LEU A 162 1.55 -4.35 -20.11
CA LEU A 162 1.09 -4.62 -21.47
C LEU A 162 -0.35 -4.14 -21.69
N SER A 163 -1.26 -4.37 -20.73
CA SER A 163 -2.65 -3.93 -20.82
C SER A 163 -2.79 -2.41 -20.86
N LYS A 164 -1.80 -1.67 -20.34
CA LYS A 164 -1.72 -0.20 -20.35
C LYS A 164 -0.89 0.36 -21.51
N GLY A 165 -0.40 -0.51 -22.41
CA GLY A 165 0.46 -0.11 -23.54
C GLY A 165 1.86 0.33 -23.11
N ILE A 166 2.32 -0.10 -21.93
CA ILE A 166 3.66 0.18 -21.41
C ILE A 166 4.58 -0.98 -21.79
N GLU A 167 5.54 -0.73 -22.64
CA GLU A 167 6.58 -1.70 -22.98
C GLU A 167 7.56 -1.82 -21.82
N THR A 168 7.75 -3.05 -21.33
CA THR A 168 8.72 -3.37 -20.27
C THR A 168 9.31 -4.75 -20.53
N ASP A 169 10.55 -4.95 -20.08
CA ASP A 169 11.22 -6.24 -20.12
C ASP A 169 10.95 -7.02 -18.83
N LEU A 170 10.67 -8.31 -18.95
CA LEU A 170 10.34 -9.17 -17.82
C LEU A 170 11.50 -9.34 -16.84
N GLU A 171 12.73 -9.50 -17.34
CA GLU A 171 13.91 -9.66 -16.48
C GLU A 171 14.21 -8.35 -15.74
N THR A 172 14.09 -7.21 -16.41
CA THR A 172 14.19 -5.89 -15.78
C THR A 172 13.16 -5.75 -14.64
N LEU A 173 11.91 -6.16 -14.86
CA LEU A 173 10.88 -6.12 -13.81
C LEU A 173 11.20 -7.02 -12.61
N LYS A 174 11.80 -8.20 -12.83
CA LYS A 174 12.25 -9.09 -11.75
C LYS A 174 13.33 -8.41 -10.90
N GLU A 175 14.31 -7.80 -11.54
CA GLU A 175 15.40 -7.08 -10.86
C GLU A 175 14.86 -5.89 -10.05
N GLU A 176 13.98 -5.08 -10.64
CA GLU A 176 13.35 -3.94 -9.98
C GLU A 176 12.52 -4.38 -8.77
N ILE A 177 11.73 -5.45 -8.91
CA ILE A 177 10.89 -6.00 -7.82
C ILE A 177 11.80 -6.52 -6.70
N ALA A 178 12.84 -7.30 -7.02
CA ALA A 178 13.77 -7.83 -6.03
C ALA A 178 14.53 -6.71 -5.30
N ALA A 179 15.01 -5.70 -6.03
CA ALA A 179 15.68 -4.55 -5.44
C ALA A 179 14.76 -3.74 -4.51
N ARG A 180 13.49 -3.60 -4.88
CA ARG A 180 12.49 -2.92 -4.06
C ARG A 180 12.17 -3.70 -2.79
N ASP A 181 11.97 -5.02 -2.91
CA ASP A 181 11.72 -5.89 -1.76
C ASP A 181 12.88 -5.84 -0.77
N TYR A 182 14.10 -5.83 -1.29
CA TYR A 182 15.30 -5.67 -0.46
C TYR A 182 15.26 -4.35 0.31
N LYS A 183 15.01 -3.23 -0.37
CA LYS A 183 14.89 -1.90 0.27
C LYS A 183 13.78 -1.86 1.32
N ASP A 184 12.59 -2.39 0.99
CA ASP A 184 11.44 -2.39 1.90
C ASP A 184 11.70 -3.26 3.15
N SER A 185 12.41 -4.38 3.01
CA SER A 185 12.70 -5.33 4.10
C SER A 185 13.90 -4.93 4.97
N HIS A 186 14.84 -4.14 4.44
CA HIS A 186 16.08 -3.77 5.13
C HIS A 186 16.11 -2.30 5.55
N ARG A 187 15.05 -1.54 5.34
CA ARG A 187 15.00 -0.17 5.88
C ARG A 187 15.01 -0.20 7.40
N GLU A 188 15.67 0.78 8.00
CA GLU A 188 15.85 0.88 9.45
C GLU A 188 14.51 1.08 10.19
N THR A 189 13.62 1.92 9.62
CA THR A 189 12.34 2.25 10.23
C THR A 189 11.20 1.45 9.59
N SER A 190 10.46 0.70 10.41
CA SER A 190 9.26 -0.08 10.01
C SER A 190 9.49 -0.96 8.78
N PRO A 191 10.46 -1.89 8.79
CA PRO A 191 10.74 -2.76 7.64
C PRO A 191 9.52 -3.61 7.28
N LEU A 192 9.44 -4.04 6.02
CA LEU A 192 8.49 -5.07 5.60
C LEU A 192 8.79 -6.36 6.35
N LYS A 193 7.93 -6.69 7.30
CA LYS A 193 8.07 -7.85 8.18
C LYS A 193 6.69 -8.40 8.53
N GLN A 194 6.56 -9.72 8.56
CA GLN A 194 5.36 -10.39 9.05
C GLN A 194 5.16 -10.07 10.54
N ALA A 195 3.97 -9.64 10.93
CA ALA A 195 3.59 -9.55 12.34
C ALA A 195 3.47 -10.97 12.94
N GLU A 196 3.78 -11.11 14.23
CA GLU A 196 3.81 -12.43 14.90
C GLU A 196 2.47 -13.17 14.83
N ASP A 197 1.39 -12.44 14.87
CA ASP A 197 0.00 -12.92 14.80
C ASP A 197 -0.60 -12.85 13.38
N ALA A 198 0.20 -12.52 12.36
CA ALA A 198 -0.28 -12.47 10.99
C ALA A 198 -0.30 -13.85 10.33
N ILE A 199 -1.38 -14.13 9.63
CA ILE A 199 -1.50 -15.31 8.79
C ILE A 199 -0.63 -15.13 7.54
N TYR A 200 0.35 -16.03 7.37
CA TYR A 200 1.16 -16.08 6.16
C TYR A 200 0.35 -16.73 5.02
N LEU A 201 0.20 -16.02 3.91
CA LEU A 201 -0.56 -16.49 2.76
C LEU A 201 0.27 -16.37 1.48
N ASP A 202 0.80 -17.49 1.01
CA ASP A 202 1.43 -17.59 -0.29
C ASP A 202 0.36 -17.70 -1.38
N THR A 203 0.39 -16.76 -2.31
CA THR A 203 -0.58 -16.66 -3.42
C THR A 203 -0.01 -17.14 -4.75
N THR A 204 1.19 -17.74 -4.76
CA THR A 204 1.80 -18.30 -5.97
C THR A 204 0.86 -19.36 -6.56
N GLY A 205 0.48 -19.18 -7.83
CA GLY A 205 -0.44 -20.08 -8.54
C GLY A 205 -1.92 -19.97 -8.14
N LEU A 206 -2.29 -19.09 -7.19
CA LEU A 206 -3.67 -18.86 -6.81
C LEU A 206 -4.31 -17.74 -7.64
N SER A 207 -5.58 -17.91 -7.97
CA SER A 207 -6.41 -16.85 -8.52
C SER A 207 -6.77 -15.81 -7.43
N ILE A 208 -7.12 -14.59 -7.85
CA ILE A 208 -7.56 -13.53 -6.94
C ILE A 208 -8.76 -13.98 -6.11
N LEU A 209 -9.72 -14.69 -6.71
CA LEU A 209 -10.92 -15.16 -6.01
C LEU A 209 -10.60 -16.18 -4.92
N GLU A 210 -9.68 -17.12 -5.16
CA GLU A 210 -9.25 -18.08 -4.15
C GLU A 210 -8.58 -17.39 -2.96
N VAL A 211 -7.77 -16.36 -3.22
CA VAL A 211 -7.13 -15.56 -2.16
C VAL A 211 -8.18 -14.79 -1.36
N VAL A 212 -9.13 -14.16 -2.03
CA VAL A 212 -10.24 -13.41 -1.39
C VAL A 212 -11.06 -14.33 -0.48
N GLU A 213 -11.48 -15.50 -0.97
CA GLU A 213 -12.29 -16.44 -0.17
C GLU A 213 -11.53 -16.96 1.07
N LYS A 214 -10.23 -17.24 0.94
CA LYS A 214 -9.40 -17.61 2.10
C LYS A 214 -9.40 -16.50 3.16
N ILE A 215 -9.15 -15.25 2.77
CA ILE A 215 -9.11 -14.13 3.72
C ILE A 215 -10.49 -13.86 4.31
N LYS A 216 -11.57 -13.94 3.52
CA LYS A 216 -12.95 -13.79 4.02
C LYS A 216 -13.30 -14.86 5.06
N SER A 217 -12.88 -16.11 4.83
CA SER A 217 -13.06 -17.19 5.80
C SER A 217 -12.36 -16.87 7.13
N GLU A 218 -11.14 -16.31 7.11
CA GLU A 218 -10.45 -15.89 8.33
C GLU A 218 -11.14 -14.68 8.98
N ALA A 219 -11.57 -13.69 8.19
CA ALA A 219 -12.29 -12.53 8.70
C ALA A 219 -13.59 -12.90 9.43
N GLN A 220 -14.32 -13.89 8.93
CA GLN A 220 -15.55 -14.38 9.56
C GLN A 220 -15.33 -14.99 10.94
N LYS A 221 -14.14 -15.52 11.22
CA LYS A 221 -13.79 -16.05 12.55
C LYS A 221 -13.55 -14.94 13.59
N CYS A 222 -13.28 -13.71 13.13
CA CYS A 222 -13.00 -12.56 13.98
C CYS A 222 -14.25 -11.71 14.28
N LEU A 223 -15.33 -11.90 13.52
CA LEU A 223 -16.62 -11.20 13.68
C LEU A 223 -17.47 -11.83 14.77
#